data_18b2a8844ba7204901e2ee59af43c5cd
#
_entry.id   18b2a8844ba7204901e2ee59af43c5cd
#
_cell.length_a   1.000
_cell.length_b   1.000
_cell.length_c   1.000
_cell.angle_alpha   90.00
_cell.angle_beta   90.00
_cell.angle_gamma   90.00
#
_symmetry.space_group_name_H-M   'P 1'
#
loop_
_entity.id
_entity.type
_entity.pdbx_description
1 polymer ?
#
loop_
_entity_poly.entity_id
_entity_poly.type
_entity_poly.pdbx_seq_one_letter_code
_entity_poly.pdbx_strand_id
1 'polypeptide(L)'
;MTARRGLLTAAVLVVAALLAWWLWPGDSANAVSRMSAGPYNVRLDTGDPRTGDNAVNLEITTAQGDSAAPDKVSLAPSMPQMGHALPPSTATAVTPGHYRATVNLPMPGQWEITVQVSGSQGTGAATFSVQAN
;
A
#
# COMPACT_ATOMS: atom_id res chain seq x y z
N MET A 1 -52.07 -5.22 -17.55
CA MET A 1 -51.00 -5.05 -18.54
C MET A 1 -49.89 -4.11 -18.10
N THR A 2 -50.08 -3.28 -17.11
CA THR A 2 -49.08 -2.37 -16.57
C THR A 2 -48.02 -3.05 -15.70
N ALA A 3 -48.31 -4.20 -15.09
CA ALA A 3 -47.37 -4.93 -14.24
C ALA A 3 -46.22 -5.60 -15.00
N ARG A 4 -46.42 -5.99 -16.25
CA ARG A 4 -45.38 -6.60 -17.07
C ARG A 4 -44.33 -5.58 -17.55
N ARG A 5 -44.70 -4.34 -17.78
CA ARG A 5 -43.80 -3.27 -18.17
C ARG A 5 -42.92 -2.80 -17.01
N GLY A 6 -43.44 -2.80 -15.80
CA GLY A 6 -42.71 -2.47 -14.60
C GLY A 6 -41.65 -3.53 -14.22
N LEU A 7 -41.93 -4.80 -14.43
CA LEU A 7 -40.98 -5.90 -14.20
C LEU A 7 -39.81 -5.90 -15.18
N LEU A 8 -40.03 -5.55 -16.43
CA LEU A 8 -38.96 -5.45 -17.44
C LEU A 8 -38.05 -4.26 -17.17
N THR A 9 -38.59 -3.12 -16.76
CA THR A 9 -37.79 -1.95 -16.41
C THR A 9 -36.97 -2.17 -15.14
N ALA A 10 -37.49 -2.83 -14.13
CA ALA A 10 -36.78 -3.18 -12.91
C ALA A 10 -35.65 -4.18 -13.21
N ALA A 11 -35.87 -5.19 -14.07
CA ALA A 11 -34.84 -6.14 -14.45
C ALA A 11 -33.69 -5.49 -15.23
N VAL A 12 -33.97 -4.56 -16.12
CA VAL A 12 -32.97 -3.81 -16.87
C VAL A 12 -32.10 -2.94 -15.95
N LEU A 13 -32.71 -2.28 -14.96
CA LEU A 13 -31.99 -1.47 -13.99
C LEU A 13 -31.07 -2.31 -13.08
N VAL A 14 -31.49 -3.49 -12.68
CA VAL A 14 -30.67 -4.41 -11.88
C VAL A 14 -29.48 -4.92 -12.68
N VAL A 15 -29.68 -5.30 -13.93
CA VAL A 15 -28.61 -5.74 -14.83
C VAL A 15 -27.62 -4.62 -15.10
N ALA A 16 -28.10 -3.40 -15.31
CA ALA A 16 -27.24 -2.24 -15.51
C ALA A 16 -26.40 -1.92 -14.25
N ALA A 17 -26.98 -2.04 -13.06
CA ALA A 17 -26.27 -1.86 -11.81
C ALA A 17 -25.21 -2.94 -11.58
N LEU A 18 -25.48 -4.19 -11.90
CA LEU A 18 -24.51 -5.29 -11.81
C LEU A 18 -23.37 -5.13 -12.82
N LEU A 19 -23.67 -4.72 -14.04
CA LEU A 19 -22.66 -4.43 -15.05
C LEU A 19 -21.80 -3.22 -14.67
N ALA A 20 -22.39 -2.17 -14.13
CA ALA A 20 -21.68 -1.01 -13.65
C ALA A 20 -20.72 -1.36 -12.50
N TRP A 21 -21.14 -2.25 -11.61
CA TRP A 21 -20.30 -2.74 -10.52
C TRP A 21 -19.15 -3.60 -11.05
N TRP A 22 -19.42 -4.42 -12.06
CA TRP A 22 -18.42 -5.30 -12.66
C TRP A 22 -17.40 -4.55 -13.52
N LEU A 23 -17.83 -3.46 -14.16
CA LEU A 23 -17.01 -2.60 -14.99
C LEU A 23 -16.37 -1.45 -14.19
N TRP A 24 -16.73 -1.31 -12.90
CA TRP A 24 -16.09 -0.32 -12.05
C TRP A 24 -14.59 -0.65 -11.97
N PRO A 25 -13.72 0.28 -12.37
CA PRO A 25 -12.29 0.04 -12.22
C PRO A 25 -12.03 -0.14 -10.72
N GLY A 26 -11.73 -1.35 -10.33
CA GLY A 26 -11.25 -1.62 -8.98
C GLY A 26 -10.00 -0.78 -8.72
N ASP A 27 -9.72 -0.48 -7.48
CA ASP A 27 -8.55 0.29 -7.03
C ASP A 27 -7.21 -0.39 -7.38
N SER A 28 -7.08 -0.89 -8.59
CA SER A 28 -5.93 -1.69 -9.02
C SER A 28 -4.76 -0.85 -9.51
N ALA A 29 -4.92 0.46 -9.63
CA ALA A 29 -3.92 1.30 -10.28
C ALA A 29 -2.85 1.86 -9.32
N ASN A 30 -3.06 1.81 -8.02
CA ASN A 30 -2.12 2.35 -7.05
C ASN A 30 -1.39 1.23 -6.34
N ALA A 31 -0.07 1.28 -6.32
CA ALA A 31 0.79 0.36 -5.58
C ALA A 31 0.67 0.61 -4.07
N VAL A 32 -0.54 0.47 -3.55
CA VAL A 32 -0.84 0.59 -2.13
C VAL A 32 -1.01 -0.81 -1.57
N SER A 33 -0.16 -1.16 -0.63
CA SER A 33 -0.17 -2.46 0.03
C SER A 33 -0.30 -2.28 1.54
N ARG A 34 -0.98 -3.22 2.18
CA ARG A 34 -1.15 -3.24 3.63
C ARG A 34 -0.62 -4.55 4.19
N MET A 35 0.16 -4.45 5.25
CA MET A 35 0.69 -5.61 5.96
C MET A 35 0.82 -5.32 7.45
N SER A 36 0.76 -6.38 8.24
CA SER A 36 1.03 -6.29 9.67
C SER A 36 2.52 -6.29 9.93
N ALA A 37 2.95 -5.40 10.81
CA ALA A 37 4.32 -5.30 11.28
C ALA A 37 4.33 -5.37 12.81
N GLY A 38 4.28 -6.59 13.36
CA GLY A 38 4.15 -6.79 14.81
C GLY A 38 2.87 -6.15 15.36
N PRO A 39 2.98 -5.25 16.36
CA PRO A 39 1.82 -4.57 16.92
C PRO A 39 1.23 -3.48 16.03
N TYR A 40 1.82 -3.23 14.86
CA TYR A 40 1.41 -2.17 13.95
C TYR A 40 0.86 -2.74 12.64
N ASN A 41 0.01 -1.95 12.00
CA ASN A 41 -0.38 -2.16 10.62
C ASN A 41 0.27 -1.07 9.76
N VAL A 42 0.89 -1.49 8.67
CA VAL A 42 1.60 -0.60 7.76
C VAL A 42 0.91 -0.60 6.41
N ARG A 43 0.59 0.59 5.93
CA ARG A 43 0.14 0.82 4.57
C ARG A 43 1.24 1.57 3.83
N LEU A 44 1.76 0.95 2.78
CA LEU A 44 2.80 1.52 1.94
C LEU A 44 2.21 1.96 0.61
N ASP A 45 2.41 3.22 0.26
CA ASP A 45 2.04 3.79 -1.02
C ASP A 45 3.31 4.23 -1.74
N THR A 46 3.66 3.50 -2.79
CA THR A 46 4.84 3.79 -3.62
C THR A 46 4.49 4.60 -4.86
N GLY A 47 3.20 4.83 -5.12
CA GLY A 47 2.76 5.48 -6.34
C GLY A 47 3.10 4.65 -7.57
N ASP A 48 3.88 5.23 -8.48
CA ASP A 48 4.38 4.58 -9.68
C ASP A 48 5.90 4.37 -9.55
N PRO A 49 6.33 3.19 -9.04
CA PRO A 49 7.75 2.96 -8.76
C PRO A 49 8.59 2.96 -10.02
N ARG A 50 9.72 3.65 -9.96
CA ARG A 50 10.66 3.80 -11.08
C ARG A 50 12.07 3.56 -10.63
N THR A 51 12.95 3.32 -11.59
CA THR A 51 14.38 3.33 -11.37
C THR A 51 14.83 4.70 -10.87
N GLY A 52 15.63 4.74 -9.84
CA GLY A 52 16.09 5.96 -9.18
C GLY A 52 15.37 6.23 -7.87
N ASP A 53 15.29 7.48 -7.49
CA ASP A 53 14.66 7.88 -6.23
C ASP A 53 13.14 7.90 -6.34
N ASN A 54 12.48 7.26 -5.37
CA ASN A 54 11.03 7.20 -5.26
C ASN A 54 10.60 7.78 -3.93
N ALA A 55 9.68 8.73 -3.98
CA ALA A 55 9.00 9.20 -2.77
C ALA A 55 7.92 8.20 -2.39
N VAL A 56 7.97 7.69 -1.17
CA VAL A 56 7.00 6.74 -0.65
C VAL A 56 6.30 7.31 0.58
N ASN A 57 5.02 7.02 0.68
CA ASN A 57 4.20 7.43 1.81
C ASN A 57 3.79 6.18 2.61
N LEU A 58 3.82 6.31 3.92
CA LEU A 58 3.41 5.24 4.82
C LEU A 58 2.35 5.76 5.77
N GLU A 59 1.38 4.92 6.03
CA GLU A 59 0.42 5.11 7.11
C GLU A 59 0.59 3.98 8.11
N ILE A 60 0.84 4.33 9.36
CA ILE A 60 1.06 3.35 10.42
C ILE A 60 -0.04 3.51 11.45
N THR A 61 -0.73 2.42 11.70
CA THR A 61 -1.83 2.34 12.66
C THR A 61 -1.57 1.25 13.68
N THR A 62 -2.24 1.37 14.81
CA THR A 62 -2.27 0.31 15.83
C THR A 62 -3.16 -0.84 15.34
N ALA A 63 -3.15 -1.96 16.07
CA ALA A 63 -4.03 -3.09 15.80
C ALA A 63 -5.52 -2.70 15.87
N GLN A 64 -5.86 -1.65 16.60
CA GLN A 64 -7.22 -1.13 16.73
C GLN A 64 -7.61 -0.14 15.61
N GLY A 65 -6.65 0.22 14.73
CA GLY A 65 -6.88 1.14 13.63
C GLY A 65 -6.62 2.60 13.94
N ASP A 66 -6.15 2.92 15.13
CA ASP A 66 -5.78 4.29 15.51
C ASP A 66 -4.41 4.67 14.93
N SER A 67 -4.19 5.95 14.69
CA SER A 67 -2.90 6.44 14.25
C SER A 67 -1.82 6.10 15.28
N ALA A 68 -0.74 5.46 14.81
CA ALA A 68 0.39 5.13 15.65
C ALA A 68 1.52 6.16 15.47
N ALA A 69 2.27 6.40 16.52
CA ALA A 69 3.44 7.28 16.50
C ALA A 69 4.68 6.52 16.95
N PRO A 70 5.20 5.59 16.15
CA PRO A 70 6.42 4.88 16.49
C PRO A 70 7.62 5.83 16.52
N ASP A 71 8.64 5.45 17.28
CA ASP A 71 9.85 6.27 17.45
C ASP A 71 10.72 6.23 16.19
N LYS A 72 10.72 5.10 15.48
CA LYS A 72 11.55 4.91 14.28
C LYS A 72 10.83 4.06 13.25
N VAL A 73 10.87 4.53 12.02
CA VAL A 73 10.38 3.80 10.85
C VAL A 73 11.50 3.83 9.80
N SER A 74 11.90 2.65 9.31
CA SER A 74 12.92 2.54 8.28
C SER A 74 12.47 1.61 7.17
N LEU A 75 12.96 1.87 5.96
CA LEU A 75 12.68 1.08 4.76
C LEU A 75 13.99 0.58 4.17
N ALA A 76 14.10 -0.73 3.99
CA ALA A 76 15.27 -1.37 3.42
C ALA A 76 14.88 -2.08 2.12
N PRO A 77 15.27 -1.55 0.97
CA PRO A 77 15.02 -2.22 -0.30
C PRO A 77 16.04 -3.34 -0.55
N SER A 78 15.57 -4.45 -1.09
CA SER A 78 16.42 -5.55 -1.51
C SER A 78 15.91 -6.18 -2.79
N MET A 79 16.81 -6.76 -3.55
CA MET A 79 16.51 -7.56 -4.74
C MET A 79 17.11 -8.95 -4.55
N PRO A 80 16.37 -9.89 -3.92
CA PRO A 80 16.92 -11.20 -3.54
C PRO A 80 17.44 -12.01 -4.72
N GLN A 81 16.79 -11.91 -5.88
CA GLN A 81 17.17 -12.63 -7.09
C GLN A 81 18.58 -12.25 -7.58
N MET A 82 19.03 -11.05 -7.27
CA MET A 82 20.35 -10.54 -7.64
C MET A 82 21.33 -10.49 -6.46
N GLY A 83 20.88 -10.85 -5.28
CA GLY A 83 21.68 -10.76 -4.06
C GLY A 83 21.98 -9.33 -3.62
N HIS A 84 21.21 -8.36 -4.07
CA HIS A 84 21.39 -6.95 -3.71
C HIS A 84 20.54 -6.58 -2.49
N ALA A 85 21.18 -5.91 -1.55
CA ALA A 85 20.50 -5.27 -0.42
C ALA A 85 21.08 -3.86 -0.27
N LEU A 86 20.19 -2.88 -0.14
CA LEU A 86 20.57 -1.49 0.02
C LEU A 86 20.47 -1.06 1.49
N PRO A 87 21.23 -0.04 1.91
CA PRO A 87 21.10 0.50 3.25
C PRO A 87 19.68 1.00 3.51
N PRO A 88 19.18 0.86 4.75
CA PRO A 88 17.85 1.36 5.08
C PRO A 88 17.77 2.89 5.05
N SER A 89 16.63 3.39 4.61
CA SER A 89 16.30 4.81 4.66
C SER A 89 15.34 5.05 5.84
N THR A 90 15.54 6.13 6.58
CA THR A 90 14.67 6.51 7.67
C THR A 90 13.50 7.34 7.15
N ALA A 91 12.29 6.96 7.52
CA ALA A 91 11.10 7.72 7.22
C ALA A 91 10.93 8.89 8.20
N THR A 92 10.39 9.99 7.71
CA THR A 92 10.11 11.20 8.49
C THR A 92 8.62 11.34 8.70
N ALA A 93 8.21 11.64 9.93
CA ALA A 93 6.82 11.90 10.26
C ALA A 93 6.36 13.21 9.60
N VAL A 94 5.20 13.16 8.94
CA VAL A 94 4.56 14.32 8.32
C VAL A 94 3.39 14.80 9.18
N THR A 95 2.51 13.87 9.54
CA THR A 95 1.39 14.06 10.46
C THR A 95 1.28 12.81 11.31
N PRO A 96 0.49 12.82 12.41
CA PRO A 96 0.34 11.61 13.22
C PRO A 96 -0.09 10.39 12.40
N GLY A 97 0.72 9.33 12.48
CA GLY A 97 0.51 8.09 11.73
C GLY A 97 0.94 8.12 10.26
N HIS A 98 1.36 9.26 9.75
CA HIS A 98 1.80 9.42 8.36
C HIS A 98 3.28 9.74 8.27
N TYR A 99 3.99 8.97 7.46
CA TYR A 99 5.43 9.07 7.27
C TYR A 99 5.76 9.18 5.79
N ARG A 100 6.90 9.78 5.51
CA ARG A 100 7.43 9.89 4.15
C ARG A 100 8.89 9.47 4.15
N ALA A 101 9.28 8.75 3.10
CA ALA A 101 10.65 8.35 2.88
C ALA A 101 11.00 8.43 1.40
N THR A 102 12.29 8.49 1.10
CA THR A 102 12.81 8.34 -0.25
C THR A 102 13.52 6.99 -0.35
N VAL A 103 13.11 6.18 -1.32
CA VAL A 103 13.71 4.86 -1.57
C VAL A 103 14.38 4.90 -2.94
N ASN A 104 15.66 4.61 -2.98
CA ASN A 104 16.41 4.50 -4.24
C ASN A 104 16.34 3.06 -4.76
N LEU A 105 15.89 2.90 -6.00
CA LEU A 105 15.86 1.62 -6.71
C LEU A 105 16.79 1.75 -7.93
N PRO A 106 18.05 1.32 -7.81
CA PRO A 106 19.07 1.63 -8.83
C PRO A 106 18.89 0.89 -10.16
N MET A 107 18.01 -0.12 -10.20
CA MET A 107 17.75 -0.86 -11.43
C MET A 107 16.28 -1.26 -11.53
N PRO A 108 15.78 -1.47 -12.76
CA PRO A 108 14.41 -1.95 -12.93
C PRO A 108 14.30 -3.41 -12.48
N GLY A 109 13.09 -3.82 -12.13
CA GLY A 109 12.80 -5.18 -11.72
C GLY A 109 11.96 -5.24 -10.46
N GLN A 110 11.84 -6.43 -9.91
CA GLN A 110 11.07 -6.67 -8.71
C GLN A 110 11.93 -6.51 -7.46
N TRP A 111 11.52 -5.61 -6.61
CA TRP A 111 12.16 -5.31 -5.34
C TRP A 111 11.29 -5.71 -4.16
N GLU A 112 11.93 -6.00 -3.06
CA GLU A 112 11.27 -6.15 -1.76
C GLU A 112 11.68 -4.99 -0.87
N ILE A 113 10.70 -4.31 -0.29
CA ILE A 113 10.94 -3.23 0.67
C ILE A 113 10.51 -3.73 2.04
N THR A 114 11.47 -3.86 2.94
CA THR A 114 11.19 -4.23 4.33
C THR A 114 11.04 -2.96 5.16
N VAL A 115 9.85 -2.78 5.71
CA VAL A 115 9.53 -1.68 6.61
C VAL A 115 9.70 -2.17 8.04
N GLN A 116 10.58 -1.54 8.79
CA GLN A 116 10.78 -1.81 10.22
C GLN A 116 10.20 -0.67 11.02
N VAL A 117 9.41 -1.02 12.02
CA VAL A 117 8.71 -0.08 12.89
C VAL A 117 9.11 -0.37 14.33
N SER A 118 9.59 0.63 15.05
CA SER A 118 9.95 0.52 16.47
C SER A 118 9.30 1.65 17.25
N GLY A 119 8.69 1.31 18.36
CA GLY A 119 8.04 2.29 19.21
C GLY A 119 7.65 1.74 20.57
N SER A 120 6.88 2.51 21.33
CA SER A 120 6.45 2.14 22.68
C SER A 120 5.62 0.86 22.74
N GLN A 121 4.94 0.49 21.66
CA GLN A 121 4.12 -0.73 21.60
C GLN A 121 4.91 -1.96 21.20
N GLY A 122 6.16 -1.80 20.81
CA GLY A 122 7.03 -2.89 20.38
C GLY A 122 7.69 -2.63 19.04
N THR A 123 8.20 -3.69 18.45
CA THR A 123 8.92 -3.67 17.18
C THR A 123 8.29 -4.66 16.23
N GLY A 124 8.21 -4.30 14.97
CA GLY A 124 7.69 -5.18 13.92
C GLY A 124 8.32 -4.87 12.58
N ALA A 125 8.16 -5.79 11.65
CA ALA A 125 8.63 -5.66 10.27
C ALA A 125 7.59 -6.20 9.30
N ALA A 126 7.48 -5.55 8.15
CA ALA A 126 6.64 -6.01 7.05
C ALA A 126 7.42 -5.87 5.75
N THR A 127 7.29 -6.86 4.86
CA THR A 127 7.97 -6.85 3.56
C THR A 127 6.95 -6.70 2.45
N PHE A 128 7.19 -5.74 1.58
CA PHE A 128 6.33 -5.41 0.44
C PHE A 128 7.06 -5.69 -0.86
N SER A 129 6.36 -6.26 -1.83
CA SER A 129 6.88 -6.46 -3.18
C SER A 129 6.53 -5.25 -4.05
N VAL A 130 7.52 -4.73 -4.76
CA VAL A 130 7.39 -3.53 -5.60
C VAL A 130 8.06 -3.77 -6.94
N GLN A 131 7.38 -3.42 -8.02
CA GLN A 131 7.93 -3.50 -9.36
C GLN A 131 8.41 -2.12 -9.81
N ALA A 132 9.71 -1.98 -10.05
CA ALA A 132 10.31 -0.76 -10.60
C ALA A 132 10.37 -0.83 -12.12
N ASN A 133 9.95 0.23 -12.77
CA ASN A 133 9.96 0.36 -14.22
C ASN A 133 11.13 1.21 -14.72
#